data_4095d9c4a8ca4f01a8f82bfebd5c0327
#
_entry.id   4095d9c4a8ca4f01a8f82bfebd5c0327
#
_cell.length_a   1.000
_cell.length_b   1.000
_cell.length_c   1.000
_cell.angle_alpha   90.00
_cell.angle_beta   90.00
_cell.angle_gamma   90.00
#
_symmetry.space_group_name_H-M   'P 1'
#
loop_
_entity.id
_entity.type
_entity.pdbx_description
1 polymer ?
#
loop_
_entity_poly.entity_id
_entity_poly.type
_entity_poly.pdbx_seq_one_letter_code
_entity_poly.pdbx_strand_id
1 'polypeptide(L)'
;MYNCNCRISCPLIAIVTSIIIGIITAFLRITAVITVTPAFLWVVFGIAIAYLAITLLSTSLVQNNCTRICICPILSVLITGVLGTVLFSVILLAITFAATSIIGAIITGLLLAFFTLILTSTACLTKCLVDCEDWKKSVTHWASVLKDKI
;
A
#
# COMPACT_ATOMS: atom_id res chain seq x y z
N MET A 1 -22.90 18.18 -0.51
CA MET A 1 -21.56 18.48 0.03
C MET A 1 -20.92 17.15 0.42
N TYR A 2 -20.05 16.61 -0.41
CA TYR A 2 -19.33 15.36 -0.11
C TYR A 2 -18.28 15.62 0.95
N ASN A 3 -18.38 14.91 2.07
CA ASN A 3 -17.39 14.94 3.14
C ASN A 3 -16.09 14.29 2.64
N CYS A 4 -15.19 15.09 2.10
CA CYS A 4 -13.83 14.70 1.70
C CYS A 4 -12.93 14.28 2.89
N ASN A 5 -13.47 14.13 4.11
CA ASN A 5 -12.70 13.77 5.29
C ASN A 5 -12.08 12.37 5.25
N CYS A 6 -12.64 11.45 4.47
CA CYS A 6 -12.06 10.11 4.27
C CYS A 6 -10.76 10.14 3.45
N ARG A 7 -10.52 11.23 2.72
CA ARG A 7 -9.45 11.37 1.73
C ARG A 7 -8.05 11.59 2.35
N ILE A 8 -7.98 12.24 3.51
CA ILE A 8 -6.71 12.55 4.18
C ILE A 8 -6.38 11.54 5.28
N SER A 9 -7.41 10.97 5.92
CA SER A 9 -7.22 10.05 7.05
C SER A 9 -6.62 8.72 6.63
N CYS A 10 -6.94 8.20 5.44
CA CYS A 10 -6.49 6.88 5.01
C CYS A 10 -4.96 6.80 4.78
N PRO A 11 -4.32 7.68 3.98
CA PRO A 11 -2.87 7.65 3.82
C PRO A 11 -2.13 7.96 5.14
N LEU A 12 -2.67 8.80 6.02
CA LEU A 12 -2.07 9.05 7.33
C LEU A 12 -2.07 7.79 8.21
N ILE A 13 -3.20 7.08 8.27
CA ILE A 13 -3.29 5.81 8.99
C ILE A 13 -2.29 4.79 8.44
N ALA A 14 -2.16 4.70 7.10
CA ALA A 14 -1.21 3.81 6.45
C ALA A 14 0.24 4.11 6.89
N ILE A 15 0.63 5.38 6.89
CA ILE A 15 1.97 5.82 7.28
C ILE A 15 2.23 5.54 8.77
N VAL A 16 1.30 5.89 9.65
CA VAL A 16 1.45 5.67 11.09
C VAL A 16 1.58 4.18 11.40
N THR A 17 0.71 3.35 10.83
CA THR A 17 0.73 1.89 11.02
C THR A 17 2.04 1.29 10.52
N SER A 18 2.53 1.72 9.35
CA SER A 18 3.79 1.22 8.78
C SER A 18 5.00 1.56 9.65
N ILE A 19 5.05 2.76 10.22
CA ILE A 19 6.12 3.17 11.14
C ILE A 19 6.10 2.31 12.41
N ILE A 20 4.94 2.10 13.01
CA ILE A 20 4.80 1.29 14.23
C ILE A 20 5.28 -0.15 13.98
N ILE A 21 4.84 -0.77 12.89
CA ILE A 21 5.24 -2.15 12.52
C ILE A 21 6.74 -2.21 12.24
N GLY A 22 7.30 -1.22 11.55
CA GLY A 22 8.74 -1.13 11.29
C GLY A 22 9.57 -1.08 12.56
N ILE A 23 9.18 -0.27 13.55
CA ILE A 23 9.87 -0.16 14.84
C ILE A 23 9.78 -1.47 15.61
N ILE A 24 8.59 -2.07 15.71
CA ILE A 24 8.38 -3.35 16.40
C ILE A 24 9.25 -4.44 15.76
N THR A 25 9.29 -4.52 14.44
CA THR A 25 10.10 -5.51 13.72
C THR A 25 11.60 -5.32 13.93
N ALA A 26 12.09 -4.09 13.87
CA ALA A 26 13.49 -3.80 14.16
C ALA A 26 13.88 -4.25 15.57
N PHE A 27 13.03 -3.98 16.55
CA PHE A 27 13.22 -4.42 17.93
C PHE A 27 13.24 -5.94 18.07
N LEU A 28 12.27 -6.65 17.46
CA LEU A 28 12.18 -8.11 17.51
C LEU A 28 13.38 -8.78 16.82
N ARG A 29 13.97 -8.14 15.83
CA ARG A 29 15.17 -8.64 15.17
C ARG A 29 16.42 -8.47 16.05
N ILE A 30 16.57 -7.33 16.73
CA ILE A 30 17.70 -7.11 17.68
C ILE A 30 17.66 -8.14 18.80
N THR A 31 16.48 -8.49 19.29
CA THR A 31 16.28 -9.51 20.32
C THR A 31 16.41 -10.95 19.81
N ALA A 32 16.75 -11.15 18.53
CA ALA A 32 16.88 -12.44 17.86
C ALA A 32 15.61 -13.32 17.90
N VAL A 33 14.45 -12.73 18.18
CA VAL A 33 13.15 -13.45 18.18
C VAL A 33 12.73 -13.78 16.74
N ILE A 34 13.08 -12.92 15.77
CA ILE A 34 12.75 -13.12 14.37
C ILE A 34 14.03 -13.22 13.54
N THR A 35 14.15 -14.29 12.76
CA THR A 35 15.20 -14.49 11.75
C THR A 35 14.61 -14.30 10.37
N VAL A 36 15.18 -13.39 9.59
CA VAL A 36 14.75 -13.17 8.19
C VAL A 36 15.52 -14.13 7.30
N THR A 37 14.81 -15.10 6.74
CA THR A 37 15.40 -16.06 5.80
C THR A 37 15.46 -15.47 4.38
N PRO A 38 16.44 -15.86 3.53
CA PRO A 38 16.49 -15.44 2.12
C PRO A 38 15.21 -15.79 1.35
N ALA A 39 14.59 -16.93 1.66
CA ALA A 39 13.32 -17.33 1.06
C ALA A 39 12.20 -16.30 1.31
N PHE A 40 12.09 -15.80 2.54
CA PHE A 40 11.12 -14.75 2.89
C PHE A 40 11.37 -13.47 2.08
N LEU A 41 12.64 -13.07 1.91
CA LEU A 41 12.98 -11.87 1.12
C LEU A 41 12.58 -12.02 -0.34
N TRP A 42 12.77 -13.21 -0.95
CA TRP A 42 12.33 -13.48 -2.31
C TRP A 42 10.81 -13.40 -2.47
N VAL A 43 10.05 -13.90 -1.49
CA VAL A 43 8.58 -13.81 -1.49
C VAL A 43 8.13 -12.35 -1.40
N VAL A 44 8.69 -11.58 -0.47
CA VAL A 44 8.35 -10.14 -0.30
C VAL A 44 8.70 -9.36 -1.56
N PHE A 45 9.87 -9.62 -2.16
CA PHE A 45 10.28 -9.00 -3.41
C PHE A 45 9.33 -9.35 -4.56
N GLY A 46 8.96 -10.62 -4.71
CA GLY A 46 8.01 -11.07 -5.73
C GLY A 46 6.63 -10.42 -5.59
N ILE A 47 6.12 -10.32 -4.35
CA ILE A 47 4.86 -9.63 -4.07
C ILE A 47 4.96 -8.15 -4.44
N ALA A 48 6.05 -7.47 -4.09
CA ALA A 48 6.24 -6.05 -4.41
C ALA A 48 6.25 -5.81 -5.93
N ILE A 49 6.92 -6.64 -6.70
CA ILE A 49 6.94 -6.56 -8.18
C ILE A 49 5.55 -6.84 -8.77
N ALA A 50 4.81 -7.84 -8.26
CA ALA A 50 3.45 -8.12 -8.69
C ALA A 50 2.52 -6.91 -8.42
N TYR A 51 2.61 -6.29 -7.25
CA TYR A 51 1.87 -5.07 -6.94
C TYR A 51 2.21 -3.90 -7.86
N LEU A 52 3.48 -3.73 -8.19
CA LEU A 52 3.91 -2.71 -9.15
C LEU A 52 3.29 -2.94 -10.52
N ALA A 53 3.32 -4.16 -11.03
CA ALA A 53 2.71 -4.52 -12.30
C ALA A 53 1.20 -4.26 -12.31
N ILE A 54 0.48 -4.69 -11.25
CA ILE A 54 -0.97 -4.49 -11.12
C ILE A 54 -1.30 -2.99 -11.07
N THR A 55 -0.56 -2.19 -10.32
CA THR A 55 -0.79 -0.75 -10.23
C THR A 55 -0.56 -0.03 -11.55
N LEU A 56 0.49 -0.37 -12.29
CA LEU A 56 0.75 0.20 -13.60
C LEU A 56 -0.34 -0.18 -14.61
N LEU A 57 -0.79 -1.43 -14.61
CA LEU A 57 -1.91 -1.88 -15.46
C LEU A 57 -3.21 -1.18 -15.09
N SER A 58 -3.51 -1.07 -13.80
CA SER A 58 -4.73 -0.39 -13.32
C SER A 58 -4.76 1.08 -13.70
N THR A 59 -3.64 1.79 -13.62
CA THR A 59 -3.56 3.22 -13.99
C THR A 59 -3.75 3.45 -15.48
N SER A 60 -3.33 2.51 -16.33
CA SER A 60 -3.51 2.60 -17.78
C SER A 60 -4.96 2.40 -18.23
N LEU A 61 -5.76 1.69 -17.43
CA LEU A 61 -7.16 1.36 -17.73
C LEU A 61 -8.18 2.36 -17.14
N VAL A 62 -7.73 3.25 -16.25
CA VAL A 62 -8.62 4.20 -15.57
C VAL A 62 -8.98 5.39 -16.45
N GLN A 63 -10.22 5.39 -16.96
CA GLN A 63 -10.77 6.45 -17.80
C GLN A 63 -11.82 7.32 -17.09
N ASN A 64 -12.21 6.99 -15.85
CA ASN A 64 -13.28 7.68 -15.11
C ASN A 64 -12.75 8.77 -14.17
N ASN A 65 -13.35 9.97 -14.20
CA ASN A 65 -12.96 11.10 -13.36
C ASN A 65 -13.03 10.81 -11.85
N CYS A 66 -14.04 10.06 -11.37
CA CYS A 66 -14.20 9.71 -9.97
C CYS A 66 -13.01 8.84 -9.49
N THR A 67 -12.69 7.81 -10.25
CA THR A 67 -11.57 6.90 -9.97
C THR A 67 -10.23 7.64 -9.98
N ARG A 68 -10.04 8.60 -10.89
CA ARG A 68 -8.82 9.40 -10.99
C ARG A 68 -8.59 10.27 -9.74
N ILE A 69 -9.64 10.88 -9.21
CA ILE A 69 -9.55 11.71 -8.00
C ILE A 69 -9.20 10.86 -6.76
N CYS A 70 -9.66 9.62 -6.73
CA CYS A 70 -9.41 8.67 -5.65
C CYS A 70 -7.98 8.09 -5.71
N ILE A 71 -7.52 7.72 -6.89
CA ILE A 71 -6.24 7.03 -7.10
C ILE A 71 -5.04 7.97 -6.90
N CYS A 72 -5.12 9.22 -7.34
CA CYS A 72 -3.97 10.12 -7.42
C CYS A 72 -3.17 10.28 -6.11
N PRO A 73 -3.80 10.53 -4.93
CA PRO A 73 -3.06 10.65 -3.68
C PRO A 73 -2.52 9.33 -3.14
N ILE A 74 -3.24 8.21 -3.38
CA ILE A 74 -2.87 6.90 -2.86
C ILE A 74 -1.77 6.27 -3.71
N LEU A 75 -1.77 6.54 -5.02
CA LEU A 75 -0.78 6.03 -5.96
C LEU A 75 0.65 6.44 -5.61
N SER A 76 0.85 7.70 -5.23
CA SER A 76 2.16 8.20 -4.81
C SER A 76 2.71 7.43 -3.61
N VAL A 77 1.88 7.22 -2.57
CA VAL A 77 2.26 6.48 -1.36
C VAL A 77 2.53 5.01 -1.69
N LEU A 78 1.73 4.41 -2.58
CA LEU A 78 1.88 3.02 -3.00
C LEU A 78 3.16 2.80 -3.81
N ILE A 79 3.48 3.67 -4.77
CA ILE A 79 4.73 3.62 -5.55
C ILE A 79 5.93 3.76 -4.62
N THR A 80 5.90 4.70 -3.67
CA THR A 80 6.97 4.86 -2.68
C THR A 80 7.15 3.59 -1.84
N GLY A 81 6.06 2.97 -1.41
CA GLY A 81 6.07 1.70 -0.69
C GLY A 81 6.73 0.58 -1.49
N VAL A 82 6.34 0.43 -2.76
CA VAL A 82 6.90 -0.61 -3.65
C VAL A 82 8.39 -0.39 -3.91
N LEU A 83 8.79 0.83 -4.28
CA LEU A 83 10.19 1.15 -4.53
C LEU A 83 11.05 0.94 -3.27
N GLY A 84 10.57 1.37 -2.10
CA GLY A 84 11.24 1.13 -0.83
C GLY A 84 11.40 -0.37 -0.53
N THR A 85 10.34 -1.15 -0.70
CA THR A 85 10.37 -2.60 -0.48
C THR A 85 11.37 -3.30 -1.40
N VAL A 86 11.37 -2.97 -2.69
CA VAL A 86 12.30 -3.54 -3.68
C VAL A 86 13.74 -3.18 -3.31
N LEU A 87 14.02 -1.91 -3.02
CA LEU A 87 15.36 -1.43 -2.68
C LEU A 87 15.91 -2.14 -1.44
N PHE A 88 15.14 -2.18 -0.34
CA PHE A 88 15.60 -2.82 0.90
C PHE A 88 15.68 -4.35 0.79
N SER A 89 14.83 -4.98 -0.02
CA SER A 89 14.94 -6.42 -0.32
C SER A 89 16.25 -6.74 -1.03
N VAL A 90 16.62 -5.94 -2.04
CA VAL A 90 17.88 -6.13 -2.77
C VAL A 90 19.10 -5.92 -1.87
N ILE A 91 19.07 -4.89 -1.01
CA ILE A 91 20.17 -4.64 -0.04
C ILE A 91 20.33 -5.84 0.90
N LEU A 92 19.23 -6.38 1.45
CA LEU A 92 19.27 -7.51 2.38
C LEU A 92 19.67 -8.82 1.69
N LEU A 93 19.39 -8.97 0.39
CA LEU A 93 19.83 -10.13 -0.40
C LEU A 93 21.32 -10.02 -0.81
N ALA A 94 21.80 -8.80 -1.05
CA ALA A 94 23.19 -8.56 -1.46
C ALA A 94 24.18 -8.66 -0.29
N ILE A 95 23.74 -8.33 0.93
CA ILE A 95 24.61 -8.24 2.10
C ILE A 95 24.09 -9.18 3.19
N THR A 96 24.92 -10.15 3.60
CA THR A 96 24.62 -11.03 4.73
C THR A 96 24.97 -10.32 6.03
N PHE A 97 23.93 -9.85 6.75
CA PHE A 97 24.12 -9.28 8.08
C PHE A 97 24.05 -10.36 9.17
N ALA A 98 24.90 -10.23 10.20
CA ALA A 98 24.76 -11.05 11.41
C ALA A 98 23.37 -10.84 12.03
N ALA A 99 22.80 -11.89 12.63
CA ALA A 99 21.43 -11.85 13.18
C ALA A 99 21.23 -10.72 14.21
N THR A 100 22.26 -10.37 14.97
CA THR A 100 22.27 -9.33 16.00
C THR A 100 22.75 -7.96 15.50
N SER A 101 22.99 -7.80 14.21
CA SER A 101 23.47 -6.53 13.66
C SER A 101 22.38 -5.44 13.75
N ILE A 102 22.72 -4.33 14.40
CA ILE A 102 21.82 -3.17 14.53
C ILE A 102 21.44 -2.62 13.13
N ILE A 103 22.43 -2.55 12.22
CA ILE A 103 22.20 -2.11 10.84
C ILE A 103 21.22 -3.05 10.12
N GLY A 104 21.42 -4.36 10.24
CA GLY A 104 20.52 -5.36 9.67
C GLY A 104 19.10 -5.28 10.26
N ALA A 105 18.97 -4.96 11.54
CA ALA A 105 17.69 -4.77 12.20
C ALA A 105 16.94 -3.52 11.67
N ILE A 106 17.65 -2.41 11.50
CA ILE A 106 17.09 -1.17 10.95
C ILE A 106 16.60 -1.40 9.51
N ILE A 107 17.42 -2.00 8.65
CA ILE A 107 17.07 -2.26 7.25
C ILE A 107 15.87 -3.21 7.17
N THR A 108 15.80 -4.24 8.00
CA THR A 108 14.65 -5.15 8.07
C THR A 108 13.38 -4.44 8.55
N GLY A 109 13.50 -3.58 9.54
CA GLY A 109 12.39 -2.77 10.03
C GLY A 109 11.84 -1.84 8.94
N LEU A 110 12.73 -1.19 8.18
CA LEU A 110 12.35 -0.35 7.04
C LEU A 110 11.68 -1.18 5.94
N LEU A 111 12.20 -2.34 5.59
CA LEU A 111 11.59 -3.25 4.61
C LEU A 111 10.15 -3.58 4.98
N LEU A 112 9.90 -4.00 6.23
CA LEU A 112 8.54 -4.34 6.68
C LEU A 112 7.65 -3.12 6.84
N ALA A 113 8.18 -1.95 7.17
CA ALA A 113 7.44 -0.70 7.14
C ALA A 113 6.92 -0.39 5.73
N PHE A 114 7.77 -0.44 4.72
CA PHE A 114 7.37 -0.20 3.33
C PHE A 114 6.41 -1.28 2.81
N PHE A 115 6.63 -2.55 3.16
CA PHE A 115 5.71 -3.62 2.80
C PHE A 115 4.33 -3.44 3.42
N THR A 116 4.25 -3.06 4.71
CA THR A 116 2.98 -2.73 5.38
C THR A 116 2.31 -1.52 4.73
N LEU A 117 3.09 -0.54 4.29
CA LEU A 117 2.58 0.63 3.59
C LEU A 117 1.89 0.25 2.27
N ILE A 118 2.41 -0.73 1.53
CA ILE A 118 1.76 -1.27 0.33
C ILE A 118 0.40 -1.89 0.71
N LEU A 119 0.37 -2.78 1.71
CA LEU A 119 -0.85 -3.48 2.10
C LEU A 119 -1.94 -2.53 2.56
N THR A 120 -1.61 -1.57 3.42
CA THR A 120 -2.57 -0.58 3.93
C THR A 120 -3.05 0.38 2.85
N SER A 121 -2.16 0.83 1.96
CA SER A 121 -2.52 1.68 0.82
C SER A 121 -3.45 0.95 -0.15
N THR A 122 -3.22 -0.35 -0.39
CA THR A 122 -4.09 -1.18 -1.22
C THR A 122 -5.48 -1.34 -0.60
N ALA A 123 -5.57 -1.56 0.70
CA ALA A 123 -6.85 -1.62 1.41
C ALA A 123 -7.62 -0.29 1.31
N CYS A 124 -6.93 0.83 1.44
CA CYS A 124 -7.50 2.17 1.23
C CYS A 124 -8.02 2.37 -0.20
N LEU A 125 -7.24 1.93 -1.18
CA LEU A 125 -7.61 2.05 -2.60
C LEU A 125 -8.86 1.22 -2.90
N THR A 126 -8.90 -0.02 -2.43
CA THR A 126 -10.05 -0.93 -2.63
C THR A 126 -11.31 -0.34 -2.04
N LYS A 127 -11.26 0.18 -0.81
CA LYS A 127 -12.41 0.84 -0.17
C LYS A 127 -12.90 2.03 -0.99
N CYS A 128 -12.00 2.90 -1.44
CA CYS A 128 -12.34 4.08 -2.23
C CYS A 128 -12.98 3.70 -3.58
N LEU A 129 -12.51 2.62 -4.23
CA LEU A 129 -13.08 2.13 -5.50
C LEU A 129 -14.49 1.57 -5.31
N VAL A 130 -14.73 0.81 -4.25
CA VAL A 130 -16.05 0.26 -3.92
C VAL A 130 -17.05 1.38 -3.66
N ASP A 131 -16.68 2.37 -2.85
CA ASP A 131 -17.53 3.54 -2.56
C ASP A 131 -17.87 4.33 -3.84
N CYS A 132 -16.92 4.42 -4.79
CA CYS A 132 -17.12 5.10 -6.08
C CYS A 132 -18.10 4.33 -6.99
N GLU A 133 -18.06 3.00 -6.96
CA GLU A 133 -18.96 2.16 -7.76
C GLU A 133 -20.41 2.18 -7.23
N ASP A 134 -20.60 2.14 -5.92
CA ASP A 134 -21.92 2.24 -5.29
C ASP A 134 -22.59 3.60 -5.58
N TRP A 135 -21.79 4.67 -5.57
CA TRP A 135 -22.27 5.98 -5.99
C TRP A 135 -22.75 6.01 -7.44
N LYS A 136 -22.01 5.41 -8.35
CA LYS A 136 -22.39 5.33 -9.76
C LYS A 136 -23.74 4.60 -9.95
N LYS A 137 -23.93 3.50 -9.24
CA LYS A 137 -25.21 2.74 -9.24
C LYS A 137 -26.36 3.59 -8.70
N SER A 138 -26.14 4.32 -7.61
CA SER A 138 -27.16 5.22 -7.02
C SER A 138 -27.57 6.33 -7.99
N VAL A 139 -26.59 7.00 -8.64
CA VAL A 139 -26.89 8.07 -9.61
C VAL A 139 -27.64 7.56 -10.83
N THR A 140 -27.30 6.39 -11.35
CA THR A 140 -28.01 5.79 -12.50
C THR A 140 -29.44 5.40 -12.13
N HIS A 141 -29.68 4.91 -10.92
CA HIS A 141 -31.03 4.62 -10.42
C HIS A 141 -31.88 5.89 -10.31
N TRP A 142 -31.33 6.98 -9.74
CA TRP A 142 -32.05 8.26 -9.66
C TRP A 142 -32.34 8.85 -11.04
N ALA A 143 -31.43 8.74 -11.99
CA ALA A 143 -31.61 9.21 -13.36
C ALA A 143 -32.72 8.44 -14.08
N SER A 144 -32.85 7.13 -13.85
CA SER A 144 -33.93 6.30 -14.41
C SER A 144 -35.29 6.67 -13.82
N VAL A 145 -35.36 6.90 -12.50
CA VAL A 145 -36.59 7.30 -11.80
C VAL A 145 -37.08 8.69 -12.27
N LEU A 146 -36.17 9.63 -12.52
CA LEU A 146 -36.51 10.97 -13.03
C LEU A 146 -37.00 10.91 -14.47
N LYS A 147 -36.45 10.01 -15.30
CA LYS A 147 -36.87 9.86 -16.70
C LYS A 147 -38.26 9.26 -16.85
N ASP A 148 -38.70 8.48 -15.85
CA ASP A 148 -40.03 7.86 -15.84
C ASP A 148 -41.16 8.81 -15.38
N LYS A 149 -40.78 9.99 -14.83
CA LYS A 149 -41.71 11.03 -14.33
C LYS A 149 -41.89 12.22 -15.27
N ILE A 150 -41.16 12.27 -16.39
CA ILE A 150 -41.27 13.30 -17.45
C ILE A 150 -41.96 12.70 -18.67
#